data_e58ba2d128177710859d72258da380c1
#
_entry.id   e58ba2d128177710859d72258da380c1
#
_cell.length_a   1.000
_cell.length_b   1.000
_cell.length_c   1.000
_cell.angle_alpha   90.00
_cell.angle_beta   90.00
_cell.angle_gamma   90.00
#
_symmetry.space_group_name_H-M   'P 1'
#
loop_
_entity.id
_entity.type
_entity.pdbx_description
1 polymer ?
#
loop_
_entity_poly.entity_id
_entity_poly.type
_entity_poly.pdbx_seq_one_letter_code
_entity_poly.pdbx_strand_id
1 'polypeptide(L)'
;MKPFYRLKSLLGGKQKNQSFIGFRHASGIGIRSKYYVMPLSRGASGFTRALAEDAGLKLIENKAESSDPASIAVIVETFLPQLAQHRHTAGILLIAVGDEPTPVQEIAAKIQALGTPCEYLVITDFPDMEMATNLALGTAQELKTMALSGIDRIEQSDLTIAYQEEPTCLPELVALLEKNKFVLRVHQMSPTDKGEMAALAMEGSHAILSFVAADQYPSGTLVTPVINVASDSDFHRSISTEFDLSHNSSVEEIVQKVQEVFGMVPTISEALGSHEPLFENNVPSLNDVADANEICLIPANPILISFLIELVSHQTGFFLKDWENFDGQEVAARKILVIGTGGAADVSFTSLESNAKAKTLIVSDFGSFAGLAAAIVAEA
;
A
#
# COMPACT_ATOMS: atom_id res chain seq x y z
N MET A 1 25.29 8.43 -22.89
CA MET A 1 23.97 7.94 -23.25
C MET A 1 23.03 9.11 -23.48
N LYS A 2 22.75 9.43 -24.74
CA LYS A 2 21.68 10.34 -25.16
C LYS A 2 20.95 9.59 -26.25
N PRO A 3 19.70 9.25 -26.07
CA PRO A 3 18.75 9.41 -27.12
C PRO A 3 17.27 9.50 -26.67
N PHE A 4 16.78 10.63 -26.26
CA PHE A 4 15.32 10.84 -26.16
C PHE A 4 14.86 12.26 -26.48
N TYR A 5 15.72 13.08 -27.17
CA TYR A 5 15.34 14.42 -27.61
C TYR A 5 15.11 14.47 -29.10
N ARG A 6 14.10 13.75 -29.61
CA ARG A 6 13.64 13.94 -31.00
C ARG A 6 12.17 13.61 -31.21
N LEU A 7 11.30 14.18 -30.38
CA LEU A 7 9.84 14.09 -30.61
C LEU A 7 9.15 15.46 -30.67
N LYS A 8 9.89 16.55 -30.68
CA LYS A 8 9.35 17.93 -30.72
C LYS A 8 8.91 18.44 -32.10
N SER A 9 8.99 17.69 -33.19
CA SER A 9 8.69 18.19 -34.51
C SER A 9 7.54 17.53 -35.28
N LEU A 10 6.71 16.72 -34.61
CA LEU A 10 5.58 16.03 -35.27
C LEU A 10 4.17 16.50 -34.82
N LEU A 11 4.07 17.53 -34.00
CA LEU A 11 2.78 18.01 -33.47
C LEU A 11 2.14 19.16 -34.26
N GLY A 12 2.53 19.38 -35.52
CA GLY A 12 1.96 20.37 -36.40
C GLY A 12 1.01 19.80 -37.46
N GLY A 13 0.12 18.89 -37.13
CA GLY A 13 -0.82 18.35 -38.12
C GLY A 13 -2.06 17.72 -37.45
N LYS A 14 -3.26 18.20 -37.88
CA LYS A 14 -4.62 17.72 -37.60
C LYS A 14 -4.68 16.69 -36.47
N GLN A 15 -5.33 17.02 -35.33
CA GLN A 15 -5.59 16.13 -34.21
C GLN A 15 -6.14 14.79 -34.71
N LYS A 16 -5.26 13.83 -34.98
CA LYS A 16 -5.62 12.44 -35.09
C LYS A 16 -6.01 12.00 -33.66
N ASN A 17 -7.06 11.22 -33.54
CA ASN A 17 -7.36 10.55 -32.28
C ASN A 17 -6.06 9.91 -31.79
N GLN A 18 -5.59 10.35 -30.64
CA GLN A 18 -4.40 9.79 -30.03
C GLN A 18 -4.82 8.52 -29.33
N SER A 19 -4.16 7.42 -29.59
CA SER A 19 -4.36 6.17 -28.88
C SER A 19 -3.14 5.86 -28.02
N PHE A 20 -3.38 5.28 -26.88
CA PHE A 20 -2.36 4.88 -25.91
C PHE A 20 -2.26 3.37 -25.83
N ILE A 21 -1.15 2.87 -25.31
CA ILE A 21 -1.01 1.46 -24.97
C ILE A 21 -1.74 1.22 -23.64
N GLY A 22 -2.61 0.23 -23.63
CA GLY A 22 -3.33 -0.21 -22.43
C GLY A 22 -3.15 -1.71 -22.19
N PHE A 23 -3.56 -2.13 -21.03
CA PHE A 23 -3.54 -3.53 -20.61
C PHE A 23 -5.00 -3.98 -20.41
N ARG A 24 -5.38 -5.06 -21.09
CA ARG A 24 -6.71 -5.62 -20.95
C ARG A 24 -6.78 -6.48 -19.68
N HIS A 25 -7.66 -6.11 -18.78
CA HIS A 25 -7.97 -6.81 -17.54
C HIS A 25 -9.45 -7.21 -17.52
N ALA A 26 -9.86 -7.95 -16.51
CA ALA A 26 -11.25 -8.43 -16.37
C ALA A 26 -12.30 -7.31 -16.48
N SER A 27 -12.00 -6.15 -15.90
CA SER A 27 -12.91 -4.99 -15.81
C SER A 27 -12.74 -3.96 -16.92
N GLY A 28 -11.88 -4.22 -17.91
CA GLY A 28 -11.63 -3.28 -19.00
C GLY A 28 -10.15 -3.08 -19.31
N ILE A 29 -9.84 -1.96 -19.98
CA ILE A 29 -8.47 -1.63 -20.34
C ILE A 29 -7.93 -0.59 -19.35
N GLY A 30 -6.81 -0.90 -18.68
CA GLY A 30 -6.09 0.01 -17.81
C GLY A 30 -4.81 0.55 -18.44
N ILE A 31 -4.31 1.67 -17.93
CA ILE A 31 -2.99 2.24 -18.35
C ILE A 31 -1.83 1.68 -17.51
N ARG A 32 -2.13 0.84 -16.55
CA ARG A 32 -1.16 0.09 -15.72
C ARG A 32 -1.56 -1.38 -15.68
N SER A 33 -0.59 -2.23 -15.38
CA SER A 33 -0.78 -3.66 -15.16
C SER A 33 -0.10 -3.99 -13.82
N LYS A 34 -0.86 -3.93 -12.74
CA LYS A 34 -0.36 -4.06 -11.38
C LYS A 34 -0.71 -5.44 -10.81
N TYR A 35 0.28 -6.04 -10.19
CA TYR A 35 0.15 -7.32 -9.48
C TYR A 35 0.28 -7.04 -7.99
N TYR A 36 -0.66 -7.54 -7.23
CA TYR A 36 -0.73 -7.31 -5.80
C TYR A 36 -0.42 -8.56 -5.02
N VAL A 37 0.19 -8.38 -3.86
CA VAL A 37 0.24 -9.40 -2.82
C VAL A 37 -0.38 -8.82 -1.56
N MET A 38 -1.20 -9.62 -0.88
CA MET A 38 -1.94 -9.18 0.30
C MET A 38 -1.96 -10.28 1.36
N PRO A 39 -1.57 -9.98 2.62
CA PRO A 39 -1.82 -10.86 3.74
C PRO A 39 -3.31 -10.82 4.09
N LEU A 40 -3.94 -11.97 4.32
CA LEU A 40 -5.33 -12.03 4.77
C LEU A 40 -5.48 -11.67 6.25
N SER A 41 -4.42 -11.87 7.01
CA SER A 41 -4.35 -11.49 8.42
C SER A 41 -2.99 -10.89 8.74
N ARG A 42 -2.91 -10.16 9.86
CA ARG A 42 -1.67 -9.53 10.34
C ARG A 42 -0.54 -10.54 10.54
N GLY A 43 -0.85 -11.77 10.92
CA GLY A 43 0.14 -12.84 11.11
C GLY A 43 0.97 -13.15 9.86
N ALA A 44 0.41 -12.92 8.66
CA ALA A 44 1.11 -13.14 7.39
C ALA A 44 1.90 -11.91 6.90
N SER A 45 1.79 -10.73 7.55
CA SER A 45 2.30 -9.46 7.01
C SER A 45 3.81 -9.44 6.81
N GLY A 46 4.58 -9.98 7.76
CA GLY A 46 6.05 -10.02 7.65
C GLY A 46 6.53 -10.82 6.43
N PHE A 47 5.98 -12.01 6.25
CA PHE A 47 6.26 -12.86 5.08
C PHE A 47 5.85 -12.18 3.78
N THR A 48 4.64 -11.60 3.76
CA THR A 48 4.08 -10.95 2.56
C THR A 48 4.91 -9.75 2.14
N ARG A 49 5.43 -8.96 3.09
CA ARG A 49 6.29 -7.80 2.79
C ARG A 49 7.60 -8.23 2.13
N ALA A 50 8.30 -9.22 2.70
CA ALA A 50 9.52 -9.75 2.10
C ALA A 50 9.26 -10.32 0.69
N LEU A 51 8.18 -11.09 0.52
CA LEU A 51 7.78 -11.62 -0.78
C LEU A 51 7.47 -10.50 -1.79
N ALA A 52 6.82 -9.43 -1.37
CA ALA A 52 6.50 -8.29 -2.25
C ALA A 52 7.77 -7.68 -2.85
N GLU A 53 8.80 -7.48 -2.03
CA GLU A 53 10.09 -6.94 -2.47
C GLU A 53 10.79 -7.89 -3.44
N ASP A 54 10.95 -9.16 -3.06
CA ASP A 54 11.67 -10.17 -3.84
C ASP A 54 10.97 -10.48 -5.18
N ALA A 55 9.64 -10.58 -5.15
CA ALA A 55 8.84 -10.85 -6.34
C ALA A 55 8.53 -9.58 -7.16
N GLY A 56 8.80 -8.37 -6.66
CA GLY A 56 8.41 -7.12 -7.31
C GLY A 56 6.88 -7.01 -7.49
N LEU A 57 6.13 -7.39 -6.46
CA LEU A 57 4.69 -7.21 -6.37
C LEU A 57 4.38 -5.94 -5.59
N LYS A 58 3.15 -5.42 -5.77
CA LYS A 58 2.67 -4.31 -4.96
C LYS A 58 2.05 -4.85 -3.67
N LEU A 59 2.63 -4.50 -2.53
CA LEU A 59 2.11 -4.90 -1.22
C LEU A 59 0.84 -4.11 -0.91
N ILE A 60 -0.23 -4.81 -0.56
CA ILE A 60 -1.40 -4.23 0.10
C ILE A 60 -1.30 -4.61 1.57
N GLU A 61 -1.07 -3.64 2.42
CA GLU A 61 -0.98 -3.89 3.85
C GLU A 61 -2.37 -4.19 4.44
N ASN A 62 -2.43 -5.19 5.28
CA ASN A 62 -3.59 -5.55 6.05
C ASN A 62 -3.18 -5.71 7.51
N LYS A 63 -3.82 -4.95 8.39
CA LYS A 63 -3.58 -4.96 9.84
C LYS A 63 -4.67 -5.71 10.63
N ALA A 64 -5.65 -6.30 9.94
CA ALA A 64 -6.71 -7.07 10.59
C ALA A 64 -6.13 -8.33 11.23
N GLU A 65 -6.54 -8.59 12.46
CA GLU A 65 -6.21 -9.84 13.15
C GLU A 65 -7.08 -10.98 12.61
N SER A 66 -6.55 -12.21 12.59
CA SER A 66 -7.33 -13.39 12.20
C SER A 66 -8.52 -13.64 13.14
N SER A 67 -8.40 -13.19 14.39
CA SER A 67 -9.45 -13.25 15.40
C SER A 67 -10.55 -12.20 15.24
N ASP A 68 -10.44 -11.25 14.29
CA ASP A 68 -11.46 -10.25 13.98
C ASP A 68 -12.23 -10.58 12.70
N PRO A 69 -13.29 -11.40 12.78
CA PRO A 69 -14.07 -11.81 11.62
C PRO A 69 -14.74 -10.64 10.90
N ALA A 70 -15.06 -9.55 11.61
CA ALA A 70 -15.73 -8.39 11.00
C ALA A 70 -14.79 -7.63 10.07
N SER A 71 -13.58 -7.35 10.48
CA SER A 71 -12.55 -6.72 9.63
C SER A 71 -12.19 -7.61 8.44
N ILE A 72 -12.03 -8.92 8.65
CA ILE A 72 -11.77 -9.86 7.56
C ILE A 72 -12.94 -9.90 6.58
N ALA A 73 -14.20 -9.88 7.06
CA ALA A 73 -15.37 -9.86 6.18
C ALA A 73 -15.42 -8.60 5.29
N VAL A 74 -15.08 -7.42 5.82
CA VAL A 74 -15.00 -6.18 5.01
C VAL A 74 -13.96 -6.34 3.90
N ILE A 75 -12.81 -6.90 4.20
CA ILE A 75 -11.76 -7.15 3.21
C ILE A 75 -12.25 -8.11 2.12
N VAL A 76 -12.82 -9.23 2.54
CA VAL A 76 -13.23 -10.32 1.61
C VAL A 76 -14.46 -9.97 0.79
N GLU A 77 -15.46 -9.32 1.39
CA GLU A 77 -16.76 -9.08 0.74
C GLU A 77 -16.83 -7.73 0.02
N THR A 78 -15.96 -6.77 0.37
CA THR A 78 -16.01 -5.41 -0.20
C THR A 78 -14.71 -5.05 -0.92
N PHE A 79 -13.58 -5.05 -0.21
CA PHE A 79 -12.33 -4.52 -0.74
C PHE A 79 -11.73 -5.40 -1.85
N LEU A 80 -11.56 -6.69 -1.62
CA LEU A 80 -10.96 -7.59 -2.61
C LEU A 80 -11.76 -7.69 -3.91
N PRO A 81 -13.11 -7.77 -3.91
CA PRO A 81 -13.91 -7.71 -5.14
C PRO A 81 -13.74 -6.38 -5.90
N GLN A 82 -13.70 -5.25 -5.21
CA GLN A 82 -13.46 -3.95 -5.85
C GLN A 82 -12.06 -3.88 -6.47
N LEU A 83 -11.03 -4.32 -5.73
CA LEU A 83 -9.68 -4.40 -6.23
C LEU A 83 -9.57 -5.32 -7.46
N ALA A 84 -10.20 -6.48 -7.41
CA ALA A 84 -10.22 -7.43 -8.52
C ALA A 84 -10.86 -6.86 -9.77
N GLN A 85 -11.92 -6.06 -9.59
CA GLN A 85 -12.61 -5.38 -10.69
C GLN A 85 -11.96 -4.04 -11.08
N HIS A 86 -10.85 -3.67 -10.46
CA HIS A 86 -10.16 -2.44 -10.83
C HIS A 86 -9.38 -2.63 -12.14
N ARG A 87 -9.53 -1.68 -13.06
CA ARG A 87 -8.95 -1.77 -14.42
C ARG A 87 -7.42 -1.84 -14.49
N HIS A 88 -6.72 -1.52 -13.41
CA HIS A 88 -5.26 -1.62 -13.34
C HIS A 88 -4.80 -2.91 -12.65
N THR A 89 -5.71 -3.75 -12.16
CA THR A 89 -5.37 -5.00 -11.48
C THR A 89 -5.16 -6.11 -12.49
N ALA A 90 -3.94 -6.60 -12.56
CA ALA A 90 -3.56 -7.71 -13.42
C ALA A 90 -3.64 -9.07 -12.71
N GLY A 91 -3.45 -9.09 -11.40
CA GLY A 91 -3.53 -10.30 -10.61
C GLY A 91 -3.30 -10.05 -9.12
N ILE A 92 -3.75 -10.99 -8.30
CA ILE A 92 -3.69 -10.91 -6.85
C ILE A 92 -3.12 -12.22 -6.30
N LEU A 93 -2.14 -12.12 -5.40
CA LEU A 93 -1.62 -13.24 -4.61
C LEU A 93 -2.03 -13.03 -3.14
N LEU A 94 -2.81 -13.95 -2.61
CA LEU A 94 -3.26 -13.93 -1.22
C LEU A 94 -2.34 -14.79 -0.35
N ILE A 95 -1.93 -14.26 0.78
CA ILE A 95 -1.11 -14.98 1.75
C ILE A 95 -1.93 -15.16 3.04
N ALA A 96 -2.14 -16.39 3.44
CA ALA A 96 -2.85 -16.78 4.65
C ALA A 96 -1.90 -17.46 5.63
N VAL A 97 -2.19 -17.35 6.93
CA VAL A 97 -1.53 -18.16 7.95
C VAL A 97 -2.17 -19.55 8.00
N GLY A 98 -3.49 -19.64 7.86
CA GLY A 98 -4.26 -20.89 7.89
C GLY A 98 -5.27 -20.95 9.04
N ASP A 99 -5.38 -19.89 9.82
CA ASP A 99 -6.34 -19.75 10.93
C ASP A 99 -7.44 -18.70 10.63
N GLU A 100 -7.45 -18.18 9.40
CA GLU A 100 -8.44 -17.19 8.99
C GLU A 100 -9.87 -17.77 9.00
N PRO A 101 -10.88 -16.95 9.38
CA PRO A 101 -12.28 -17.39 9.52
C PRO A 101 -12.91 -17.85 8.20
N THR A 102 -12.39 -17.37 7.07
CA THR A 102 -12.79 -17.80 5.72
C THR A 102 -11.61 -18.45 5.04
N PRO A 103 -11.75 -19.69 4.53
CA PRO A 103 -10.68 -20.36 3.79
C PRO A 103 -10.19 -19.53 2.61
N VAL A 104 -8.88 -19.35 2.47
CA VAL A 104 -8.29 -18.54 1.39
C VAL A 104 -8.65 -19.06 0.00
N GLN A 105 -8.86 -20.37 -0.13
CA GLN A 105 -9.31 -21.02 -1.37
C GLN A 105 -10.66 -20.48 -1.86
N GLU A 106 -11.60 -20.28 -0.95
CA GLU A 106 -12.91 -19.73 -1.25
C GLU A 106 -12.81 -18.26 -1.68
N ILE A 107 -11.93 -17.49 -1.03
CA ILE A 107 -11.68 -16.09 -1.36
C ILE A 107 -11.06 -16.01 -2.76
N ALA A 108 -10.03 -16.80 -3.04
CA ALA A 108 -9.39 -16.84 -4.35
C ALA A 108 -10.39 -17.24 -5.45
N ALA A 109 -11.23 -18.25 -5.20
CA ALA A 109 -12.25 -18.66 -6.15
C ALA A 109 -13.28 -17.55 -6.45
N LYS A 110 -13.70 -16.79 -5.45
CA LYS A 110 -14.58 -15.62 -5.63
C LYS A 110 -13.91 -14.57 -6.54
N ILE A 111 -12.63 -14.27 -6.33
CA ILE A 111 -11.88 -13.30 -7.15
C ILE A 111 -11.73 -13.82 -8.59
N GLN A 112 -11.36 -15.09 -8.76
CA GLN A 112 -11.24 -15.71 -10.08
C GLN A 112 -12.57 -15.71 -10.83
N ALA A 113 -13.70 -15.89 -10.14
CA ALA A 113 -15.03 -15.81 -10.74
C ALA A 113 -15.36 -14.40 -11.29
N LEU A 114 -14.68 -13.34 -10.81
CA LEU A 114 -14.75 -11.99 -11.37
C LEU A 114 -13.86 -11.81 -12.61
N GLY A 115 -13.09 -12.84 -12.98
CA GLY A 115 -12.20 -12.85 -14.14
C GLY A 115 -10.76 -12.37 -13.88
N THR A 116 -10.42 -12.00 -12.65
CA THR A 116 -9.07 -11.58 -12.28
C THR A 116 -8.25 -12.79 -11.81
N PRO A 117 -7.04 -13.02 -12.37
CA PRO A 117 -6.13 -14.04 -11.88
C PRO A 117 -5.86 -13.86 -10.38
N CYS A 118 -6.10 -14.91 -9.62
CA CYS A 118 -5.87 -14.90 -8.18
C CYS A 118 -5.26 -16.22 -7.76
N GLU A 119 -4.12 -16.14 -7.10
CA GLU A 119 -3.44 -17.29 -6.50
C GLU A 119 -3.35 -17.10 -4.99
N TYR A 120 -3.04 -18.15 -4.27
CA TYR A 120 -2.93 -18.09 -2.82
C TYR A 120 -1.85 -19.04 -2.29
N LEU A 121 -1.41 -18.76 -1.06
CA LEU A 121 -0.50 -19.61 -0.30
C LEU A 121 -0.92 -19.59 1.17
N VAL A 122 -0.90 -20.75 1.81
CA VAL A 122 -1.11 -20.93 3.24
C VAL A 122 0.24 -21.26 3.89
N ILE A 123 0.74 -20.39 4.75
CA ILE A 123 2.10 -20.50 5.31
C ILE A 123 2.26 -21.78 6.13
N THR A 124 1.25 -22.14 6.92
CA THR A 124 1.29 -23.33 7.79
C THR A 124 1.26 -24.68 7.05
N ASP A 125 0.96 -24.69 5.75
CA ASP A 125 1.01 -25.92 4.95
C ASP A 125 2.45 -26.37 4.66
N PHE A 126 3.45 -25.55 5.01
CA PHE A 126 4.86 -25.82 4.72
C PHE A 126 5.65 -26.16 5.99
N PRO A 127 6.59 -27.11 5.90
CA PRO A 127 7.40 -27.50 7.04
C PRO A 127 8.41 -26.42 7.44
N ASP A 128 8.78 -25.54 6.50
CA ASP A 128 9.71 -24.43 6.74
C ASP A 128 9.42 -23.23 5.82
N MET A 129 9.93 -22.08 6.22
CA MET A 129 9.73 -20.81 5.52
C MET A 129 10.45 -20.74 4.17
N GLU A 130 11.53 -21.48 3.98
CA GLU A 130 12.27 -21.51 2.71
C GLU A 130 11.42 -22.15 1.61
N MET A 131 10.77 -23.27 1.91
CA MET A 131 9.83 -23.91 0.98
C MET A 131 8.65 -23.01 0.67
N ALA A 132 8.06 -22.38 1.68
CA ALA A 132 6.95 -21.43 1.48
C ALA A 132 7.37 -20.27 0.57
N THR A 133 8.56 -19.68 0.81
CA THR A 133 9.09 -18.56 0.02
C THR A 133 9.34 -18.98 -1.43
N ASN A 134 10.01 -20.13 -1.66
CA ASN A 134 10.31 -20.61 -3.00
C ASN A 134 9.03 -20.87 -3.81
N LEU A 135 8.02 -21.48 -3.20
CA LEU A 135 6.73 -21.68 -3.88
C LEU A 135 6.03 -20.35 -4.15
N ALA A 136 6.00 -19.43 -3.17
CA ALA A 136 5.37 -18.13 -3.34
C ALA A 136 6.01 -17.30 -4.48
N LEU A 137 7.35 -17.33 -4.60
CA LEU A 137 8.06 -16.70 -5.71
C LEU A 137 7.70 -17.34 -7.06
N GLY A 138 7.63 -18.67 -7.12
CA GLY A 138 7.17 -19.39 -8.31
C GLY A 138 5.75 -19.01 -8.70
N THR A 139 4.82 -19.02 -7.75
CA THR A 139 3.42 -18.63 -7.94
C THR A 139 3.30 -17.17 -8.41
N ALA A 140 4.07 -16.25 -7.82
CA ALA A 140 4.10 -14.86 -8.24
C ALA A 140 4.58 -14.70 -9.70
N GLN A 141 5.57 -15.49 -10.12
CA GLN A 141 6.06 -15.48 -11.50
C GLN A 141 5.02 -16.04 -12.48
N GLU A 142 4.34 -17.13 -12.12
CA GLU A 142 3.26 -17.70 -12.91
C GLU A 142 2.11 -16.70 -13.08
N LEU A 143 1.69 -16.04 -11.99
CA LEU A 143 0.67 -15.01 -12.01
C LEU A 143 1.02 -13.88 -12.98
N LYS A 144 2.28 -13.39 -12.96
CA LYS A 144 2.75 -12.36 -13.89
C LYS A 144 2.72 -12.84 -15.34
N THR A 145 3.04 -14.11 -15.57
CA THR A 145 3.06 -14.69 -16.92
C THR A 145 1.65 -14.83 -17.50
N MET A 146 0.68 -15.24 -16.70
CA MET A 146 -0.72 -15.37 -17.13
C MET A 146 -1.32 -14.05 -17.62
N ALA A 147 -0.99 -12.96 -16.98
CA ALA A 147 -1.60 -11.65 -17.28
C ALA A 147 -0.89 -10.85 -18.38
N LEU A 148 0.28 -11.29 -18.88
CA LEU A 148 0.98 -10.61 -19.98
C LEU A 148 0.27 -10.68 -21.36
N SER A 149 -0.83 -11.42 -21.49
CA SER A 149 -1.49 -11.70 -22.77
C SER A 149 -2.37 -10.56 -23.32
N GLY A 150 -2.50 -9.44 -22.64
CA GLY A 150 -3.54 -8.45 -22.89
C GLY A 150 -3.07 -7.03 -23.22
N ILE A 151 -1.98 -6.85 -24.03
CA ILE A 151 -1.65 -5.52 -24.51
C ILE A 151 -2.65 -5.11 -25.60
N ASP A 152 -3.28 -3.95 -25.44
CA ASP A 152 -4.27 -3.42 -26.36
C ASP A 152 -4.09 -1.90 -26.57
N ARG A 153 -4.89 -1.33 -27.44
CA ARG A 153 -4.94 0.12 -27.62
C ARG A 153 -6.18 0.68 -26.94
N ILE A 154 -6.01 1.78 -26.24
CA ILE A 154 -7.09 2.53 -25.64
C ILE A 154 -7.20 3.88 -26.36
N GLU A 155 -8.40 4.22 -26.81
CA GLU A 155 -8.66 5.53 -27.41
C GLU A 155 -8.72 6.59 -26.31
N GLN A 156 -8.26 7.79 -26.62
CA GLN A 156 -8.25 8.91 -25.67
C GLN A 156 -9.64 9.21 -25.11
N SER A 157 -10.70 9.00 -25.93
CA SER A 157 -12.09 9.17 -25.53
C SER A 157 -12.59 8.16 -24.48
N ASP A 158 -11.85 7.09 -24.27
CA ASP A 158 -12.19 6.06 -23.28
C ASP A 158 -11.44 6.25 -21.97
N LEU A 159 -10.51 7.23 -21.93
CA LEU A 159 -9.71 7.55 -20.77
C LEU A 159 -10.46 8.42 -19.79
N THR A 160 -10.53 7.98 -18.54
CA THR A 160 -11.24 8.67 -17.46
C THR A 160 -10.25 9.28 -16.48
N ILE A 161 -10.42 10.56 -16.18
CA ILE A 161 -9.65 11.30 -15.20
C ILE A 161 -10.59 11.72 -14.07
N ALA A 162 -10.27 11.32 -12.84
CA ALA A 162 -10.90 11.89 -11.66
C ALA A 162 -10.08 13.09 -11.18
N TYR A 163 -10.72 14.09 -10.60
CA TYR A 163 -10.01 15.23 -10.07
C TYR A 163 -10.69 15.76 -8.80
N GLN A 164 -9.85 16.27 -7.90
CA GLN A 164 -10.29 17.00 -6.71
C GLN A 164 -10.83 18.38 -7.07
N GLU A 165 -11.86 18.84 -6.36
CA GLU A 165 -12.44 20.15 -6.56
C GLU A 165 -11.51 21.26 -6.07
N GLU A 166 -11.45 22.33 -6.87
CA GLU A 166 -10.93 23.69 -6.65
C GLU A 166 -9.46 24.02 -6.99
N PRO A 167 -9.09 24.06 -8.23
CA PRO A 167 -8.14 25.09 -8.65
C PRO A 167 -8.87 26.26 -9.37
N THR A 168 -8.34 27.46 -9.23
CA THR A 168 -8.80 28.64 -9.98
C THR A 168 -8.74 28.49 -11.50
N CYS A 169 -7.91 27.56 -11.99
CA CYS A 169 -7.79 27.19 -13.42
C CYS A 169 -8.76 26.09 -13.86
N LEU A 170 -9.64 25.58 -12.99
CA LEU A 170 -10.48 24.42 -13.28
C LEU A 170 -11.34 24.56 -14.56
N PRO A 171 -12.04 25.67 -14.81
CA PRO A 171 -12.87 25.81 -16.01
C PRO A 171 -12.05 25.72 -17.33
N GLU A 172 -10.85 26.31 -17.37
CA GLU A 172 -9.97 26.27 -18.53
C GLU A 172 -9.37 24.88 -18.72
N LEU A 173 -8.96 24.23 -17.61
CA LEU A 173 -8.44 22.88 -17.60
C LEU A 173 -9.50 21.89 -18.09
N VAL A 174 -10.72 21.95 -17.55
CA VAL A 174 -11.84 21.12 -17.98
C VAL A 174 -12.09 21.29 -19.47
N ALA A 175 -12.21 22.53 -19.95
CA ALA A 175 -12.44 22.81 -21.36
C ALA A 175 -11.30 22.25 -22.25
N LEU A 176 -10.05 22.31 -21.80
CA LEU A 176 -8.92 21.80 -22.56
C LEU A 176 -8.86 20.27 -22.53
N LEU A 177 -9.16 19.63 -21.41
CA LEU A 177 -9.24 18.17 -21.33
C LEU A 177 -10.38 17.62 -22.19
N GLU A 178 -11.55 18.24 -22.14
CA GLU A 178 -12.69 17.88 -23.00
C GLU A 178 -12.38 18.09 -24.49
N LYS A 179 -11.74 19.20 -24.84
CA LYS A 179 -11.26 19.44 -26.21
C LYS A 179 -10.30 18.34 -26.67
N ASN A 180 -9.52 17.79 -25.75
CA ASN A 180 -8.67 16.64 -25.99
C ASN A 180 -9.42 15.30 -25.84
N LYS A 181 -10.75 15.32 -25.68
CA LYS A 181 -11.63 14.14 -25.61
C LYS A 181 -11.41 13.22 -24.42
N PHE A 182 -10.84 13.72 -23.33
CA PHE A 182 -10.81 12.96 -22.08
C PHE A 182 -12.17 12.95 -21.39
N VAL A 183 -12.51 11.86 -20.75
CA VAL A 183 -13.70 11.76 -19.91
C VAL A 183 -13.35 12.19 -18.49
N LEU A 184 -13.99 13.25 -18.03
CA LEU A 184 -13.76 13.79 -16.70
C LEU A 184 -14.79 13.25 -15.71
N ARG A 185 -14.33 12.90 -14.51
CA ARG A 185 -15.16 12.61 -13.34
C ARG A 185 -14.80 13.61 -12.26
N VAL A 186 -15.76 14.43 -11.90
CA VAL A 186 -15.63 15.36 -10.78
C VAL A 186 -15.89 14.61 -9.50
N HIS A 187 -15.00 14.78 -8.53
CA HIS A 187 -15.23 14.30 -7.19
C HIS A 187 -15.14 15.48 -6.23
N GLN A 188 -16.23 15.74 -5.52
CA GLN A 188 -16.24 16.72 -4.43
C GLN A 188 -15.60 16.05 -3.22
N MET A 189 -14.29 16.23 -3.06
CA MET A 189 -13.58 15.75 -1.89
C MET A 189 -13.53 16.85 -0.84
N SER A 190 -13.83 16.50 0.41
CA SER A 190 -13.47 17.35 1.52
C SER A 190 -11.95 17.23 1.76
N PRO A 191 -11.18 18.31 1.77
CA PRO A 191 -9.71 18.22 1.93
C PRO A 191 -9.27 17.66 3.29
N THR A 192 -10.19 17.30 4.16
CA THR A 192 -9.93 16.88 5.54
C THR A 192 -10.15 15.39 5.81
N ASP A 193 -10.76 14.64 4.88
CA ASP A 193 -11.03 13.21 5.11
C ASP A 193 -9.91 12.32 4.58
N LYS A 194 -9.13 11.78 5.52
CA LYS A 194 -8.18 10.72 5.21
C LYS A 194 -8.92 9.51 4.64
N GLY A 195 -8.40 8.93 3.56
CA GLY A 195 -9.02 7.79 2.89
C GLY A 195 -9.88 8.15 1.67
N GLU A 196 -10.22 9.42 1.44
CA GLU A 196 -10.97 9.82 0.24
C GLU A 196 -10.18 9.57 -1.05
N MET A 197 -8.86 9.80 -1.04
CA MET A 197 -8.01 9.50 -2.19
C MET A 197 -8.02 8.00 -2.52
N ALA A 198 -8.00 7.14 -1.50
CA ALA A 198 -8.09 5.70 -1.68
C ALA A 198 -9.48 5.29 -2.23
N ALA A 199 -10.56 5.87 -1.72
CA ALA A 199 -11.92 5.64 -2.24
C ALA A 199 -12.03 6.07 -3.71
N LEU A 200 -11.54 7.28 -4.04
CA LEU A 200 -11.50 7.80 -5.41
C LEU A 200 -10.68 6.89 -6.35
N ALA A 201 -9.56 6.37 -5.87
CA ALA A 201 -8.76 5.43 -6.63
C ALA A 201 -9.53 4.15 -6.96
N MET A 202 -10.31 3.63 -6.00
CA MET A 202 -11.09 2.41 -6.17
C MET A 202 -12.30 2.56 -7.08
N GLU A 203 -12.76 3.78 -7.39
CA GLU A 203 -13.84 4.05 -8.36
C GLU A 203 -13.46 3.69 -9.81
N GLY A 204 -12.20 3.37 -10.06
CA GLY A 204 -11.73 2.84 -11.33
C GLY A 204 -11.50 3.90 -12.41
N SER A 205 -11.12 5.12 -12.07
CA SER A 205 -10.56 6.09 -13.02
C SER A 205 -9.18 5.64 -13.50
N HIS A 206 -8.74 6.09 -14.68
CA HIS A 206 -7.42 5.75 -15.22
C HIS A 206 -6.30 6.54 -14.53
N ALA A 207 -6.57 7.78 -14.16
CA ALA A 207 -5.68 8.63 -13.39
C ALA A 207 -6.48 9.58 -12.49
N ILE A 208 -5.84 10.09 -11.46
CA ILE A 208 -6.37 11.12 -10.57
C ILE A 208 -5.50 12.36 -10.73
N LEU A 209 -6.12 13.52 -10.82
CA LEU A 209 -5.46 14.82 -10.79
C LEU A 209 -5.73 15.44 -9.43
N SER A 210 -4.70 15.58 -8.61
CA SER A 210 -4.78 16.09 -7.24
C SER A 210 -4.13 17.47 -7.14
N PHE A 211 -4.88 18.45 -6.65
CA PHE A 211 -4.38 19.80 -6.35
C PHE A 211 -4.11 19.89 -4.85
N VAL A 212 -2.83 19.77 -4.50
CA VAL A 212 -2.40 19.62 -3.10
C VAL A 212 -2.34 20.99 -2.42
N ALA A 213 -3.11 21.15 -1.35
CA ALA A 213 -3.13 22.37 -0.55
C ALA A 213 -1.81 22.58 0.23
N ALA A 214 -1.57 23.81 0.69
CA ALA A 214 -0.32 24.21 1.34
C ALA A 214 -0.01 23.48 2.66
N ASP A 215 -1.02 22.92 3.30
CA ASP A 215 -0.94 22.18 4.55
C ASP A 215 -1.01 20.66 4.38
N GLN A 216 -0.99 20.18 3.13
CA GLN A 216 -1.09 18.76 2.79
C GLN A 216 0.14 18.29 2.02
N TYR A 217 0.60 17.08 2.32
CA TYR A 217 1.65 16.44 1.55
C TYR A 217 1.09 15.77 0.28
N PRO A 218 1.84 15.83 -0.86
CA PRO A 218 1.46 15.08 -2.04
C PRO A 218 1.47 13.59 -1.73
N SER A 219 0.41 12.91 -2.08
CA SER A 219 0.29 11.48 -1.89
C SER A 219 -0.13 10.80 -3.18
N GLY A 220 0.06 9.50 -3.25
CA GLY A 220 -0.40 8.67 -4.34
C GLY A 220 -1.35 7.59 -3.85
N THR A 221 -1.77 6.75 -4.77
CA THR A 221 -2.48 5.53 -4.44
C THR A 221 -1.78 4.32 -5.05
N LEU A 222 -1.93 3.18 -4.38
CA LEU A 222 -1.33 1.95 -4.86
C LEU A 222 -1.95 1.49 -6.18
N VAL A 223 -3.22 1.83 -6.42
CA VAL A 223 -4.03 1.32 -7.53
C VAL A 223 -4.00 2.25 -8.73
N THR A 224 -4.42 3.51 -8.56
CA THR A 224 -4.57 4.50 -9.63
C THR A 224 -3.41 5.51 -9.60
N PRO A 225 -2.77 5.83 -10.73
CA PRO A 225 -1.78 6.91 -10.78
C PRO A 225 -2.36 8.25 -10.32
N VAL A 226 -1.65 8.97 -9.45
CA VAL A 226 -2.03 10.29 -8.98
C VAL A 226 -1.02 11.31 -9.49
N ILE A 227 -1.50 12.32 -10.19
CA ILE A 227 -0.71 13.46 -10.67
C ILE A 227 -0.88 14.58 -9.63
N ASN A 228 0.16 14.88 -8.88
CA ASN A 228 0.14 15.89 -7.85
C ASN A 228 0.57 17.25 -8.41
N VAL A 229 -0.32 18.23 -8.32
CA VAL A 229 -0.08 19.64 -8.69
C VAL A 229 -0.01 20.46 -7.41
N ALA A 230 1.06 21.19 -7.21
CA ALA A 230 1.17 22.08 -6.06
C ALA A 230 0.24 23.27 -6.23
N SER A 231 -0.49 23.65 -5.17
CA SER A 231 -1.31 24.89 -5.16
C SER A 231 -0.62 26.07 -4.51
N ASP A 232 0.47 25.84 -3.79
CA ASP A 232 1.22 26.89 -3.08
C ASP A 232 2.71 26.94 -3.47
N SER A 233 3.28 28.18 -3.54
CA SER A 233 4.66 28.40 -3.97
C SER A 233 5.69 28.05 -2.93
N ASP A 234 5.42 28.34 -1.67
CA ASP A 234 6.42 28.20 -0.60
C ASP A 234 6.49 26.74 -0.16
N PHE A 235 5.36 26.07 -0.11
CA PHE A 235 5.30 24.65 0.14
C PHE A 235 5.95 23.85 -0.99
N HIS A 236 5.60 24.15 -2.26
CA HIS A 236 6.27 23.53 -3.41
C HIS A 236 7.80 23.71 -3.37
N ARG A 237 8.30 24.87 -2.97
CA ARG A 237 9.74 25.11 -2.91
C ARG A 237 10.46 24.22 -1.90
N SER A 238 9.79 23.86 -0.81
CA SER A 238 10.37 23.01 0.25
C SER A 238 10.47 21.53 -0.13
N ILE A 239 9.50 21.03 -0.92
CA ILE A 239 9.41 19.60 -1.30
C ILE A 239 9.14 19.41 -2.81
N SER A 240 9.74 20.24 -3.65
CA SER A 240 9.49 20.26 -5.11
C SER A 240 9.70 18.92 -5.82
N THR A 241 10.53 18.05 -5.26
CA THR A 241 10.81 16.71 -5.83
C THR A 241 9.67 15.71 -5.64
N GLU A 242 8.67 16.04 -4.83
CA GLU A 242 7.52 15.19 -4.54
C GLU A 242 6.29 15.54 -5.38
N PHE A 243 6.34 16.64 -6.13
CA PHE A 243 5.27 17.07 -7.02
C PHE A 243 5.54 16.73 -8.48
N ASP A 244 4.50 16.33 -9.20
CA ASP A 244 4.56 16.18 -10.66
C ASP A 244 4.61 17.53 -11.37
N LEU A 245 3.92 18.53 -10.83
CA LEU A 245 3.78 19.87 -11.41
C LEU A 245 3.83 20.95 -10.32
N SER A 246 4.41 22.10 -10.69
CA SER A 246 4.49 23.25 -9.80
C SER A 246 3.19 24.06 -9.77
N HIS A 247 3.05 24.93 -8.78
CA HIS A 247 1.94 25.88 -8.65
C HIS A 247 1.83 26.88 -9.83
N ASN A 248 2.90 27.08 -10.60
CA ASN A 248 2.92 27.95 -11.78
C ASN A 248 2.72 27.16 -13.09
N SER A 249 2.43 25.87 -13.02
CA SER A 249 2.23 25.09 -14.23
C SER A 249 1.00 25.55 -14.97
N SER A 250 1.15 25.76 -16.26
CA SER A 250 0.04 26.14 -17.14
C SER A 250 -0.92 24.97 -17.33
N VAL A 251 -2.14 25.27 -17.77
CA VAL A 251 -3.15 24.26 -18.08
C VAL A 251 -2.65 23.30 -19.15
N GLU A 252 -1.89 23.79 -20.14
CA GLU A 252 -1.26 22.97 -21.18
C GLU A 252 -0.22 22.00 -20.61
N GLU A 253 0.58 22.43 -19.64
CA GLU A 253 1.55 21.56 -18.96
C GLU A 253 0.85 20.47 -18.16
N ILE A 254 -0.27 20.78 -17.51
CA ILE A 254 -1.10 19.78 -16.80
C ILE A 254 -1.62 18.74 -17.81
N VAL A 255 -2.19 19.16 -18.92
CA VAL A 255 -2.68 18.26 -19.97
C VAL A 255 -1.55 17.43 -20.57
N GLN A 256 -0.38 18.04 -20.80
CA GLN A 256 0.80 17.31 -21.26
C GLN A 256 1.20 16.22 -20.25
N LYS A 257 1.24 16.54 -18.96
CA LYS A 257 1.57 15.56 -17.91
C LYS A 257 0.56 14.42 -17.87
N VAL A 258 -0.73 14.70 -18.00
CA VAL A 258 -1.78 13.69 -18.14
C VAL A 258 -1.48 12.75 -19.32
N GLN A 259 -1.13 13.31 -20.49
CA GLN A 259 -0.78 12.49 -21.66
C GLN A 259 0.48 11.66 -21.44
N GLU A 260 1.48 12.18 -20.73
CA GLU A 260 2.69 11.43 -20.36
C GLU A 260 2.36 10.23 -19.47
N VAL A 261 1.50 10.43 -18.44
CA VAL A 261 1.06 9.37 -17.55
C VAL A 261 0.26 8.31 -18.30
N PHE A 262 -0.59 8.70 -19.24
CA PHE A 262 -1.28 7.76 -20.13
C PHE A 262 -0.34 7.08 -21.12
N GLY A 263 0.76 7.74 -21.50
CA GLY A 263 1.89 7.16 -22.21
C GLY A 263 2.80 6.28 -21.35
N MET A 264 2.35 5.84 -20.18
CA MET A 264 3.07 4.95 -19.25
C MET A 264 4.24 5.60 -18.48
N VAL A 265 4.41 6.91 -18.55
CA VAL A 265 5.36 7.60 -17.67
C VAL A 265 4.84 7.52 -16.23
N PRO A 266 5.64 7.06 -15.25
CA PRO A 266 5.19 7.03 -13.86
C PRO A 266 5.01 8.44 -13.31
N THR A 267 4.07 8.60 -12.38
CA THR A 267 3.96 9.81 -11.55
C THR A 267 5.07 9.82 -10.51
N ILE A 268 5.32 10.97 -9.89
CA ILE A 268 6.34 11.07 -8.83
C ILE A 268 5.97 10.16 -7.66
N SER A 269 4.71 10.14 -7.24
CA SER A 269 4.26 9.25 -6.16
C SER A 269 4.42 7.76 -6.51
N GLU A 270 4.18 7.34 -7.77
CA GLU A 270 4.47 5.97 -8.21
C GLU A 270 5.97 5.66 -8.17
N ALA A 271 6.82 6.61 -8.55
CA ALA A 271 8.27 6.45 -8.58
C ALA A 271 8.90 6.39 -7.17
N LEU A 272 8.38 7.18 -6.23
CA LEU A 272 8.81 7.21 -4.84
C LEU A 272 8.19 6.07 -4.01
N GLY A 273 7.14 5.43 -4.50
CA GLY A 273 6.36 4.47 -3.71
C GLY A 273 5.52 5.14 -2.61
N SER A 274 5.31 6.46 -2.72
CA SER A 274 4.52 7.23 -1.75
C SER A 274 3.03 7.06 -2.06
N HIS A 275 2.30 6.38 -1.18
CA HIS A 275 0.86 6.16 -1.35
C HIS A 275 0.13 6.04 -0.02
N GLU A 276 -1.11 6.49 -0.01
CA GLU A 276 -2.02 6.28 1.12
C GLU A 276 -2.45 4.81 1.22
N PRO A 277 -2.74 4.33 2.43
CA PRO A 277 -3.36 3.02 2.62
C PRO A 277 -4.68 2.94 1.85
N LEU A 278 -4.92 1.83 1.15
CA LEU A 278 -6.16 1.64 0.38
C LEU A 278 -7.40 1.41 1.25
N PHE A 279 -7.20 1.04 2.49
CA PHE A 279 -8.24 0.94 3.51
C PHE A 279 -7.62 1.16 4.88
N GLU A 280 -8.36 1.84 5.73
CA GLU A 280 -8.02 1.93 7.14
C GLU A 280 -8.71 0.76 7.84
N ASN A 281 -7.92 -0.17 8.32
CA ASN A 281 -8.41 -1.05 9.36
C ASN A 281 -8.53 -0.18 10.62
N ASN A 282 -9.73 0.00 11.14
CA ASN A 282 -9.97 0.51 12.49
C ASN A 282 -9.49 -0.53 13.53
N VAL A 283 -8.28 -1.01 13.36
CA VAL A 283 -7.59 -1.70 14.45
C VAL A 283 -7.31 -0.62 15.47
N PRO A 284 -7.78 -0.76 16.71
CA PRO A 284 -7.38 0.15 17.78
C PRO A 284 -5.88 0.32 17.67
N SER A 285 -5.41 1.56 17.60
CA SER A 285 -3.97 1.83 17.61
C SER A 285 -3.39 1.03 18.76
N LEU A 286 -2.37 0.20 18.52
CA LEU A 286 -1.63 -0.49 19.59
C LEU A 286 -1.08 0.49 20.65
N ASN A 287 -1.32 1.79 20.44
CA ASN A 287 -0.99 2.90 21.31
C ASN A 287 -2.14 3.33 22.23
N ASP A 288 -3.32 2.68 22.20
CA ASP A 288 -4.42 3.03 23.06
C ASP A 288 -4.15 2.55 24.49
N VAL A 289 -3.74 3.54 25.26
CA VAL A 289 -3.76 3.61 26.74
C VAL A 289 -3.41 2.29 27.44
N ALA A 290 -2.10 2.07 27.56
CA ALA A 290 -1.59 1.06 28.49
C ALA A 290 -2.15 1.28 29.89
N ASP A 291 -2.77 0.27 30.48
CA ASP A 291 -3.00 0.24 31.91
C ASP A 291 -1.60 0.24 32.60
N ALA A 292 -1.41 1.09 33.59
CA ALA A 292 -0.16 1.17 34.36
C ALA A 292 0.24 -0.17 35.01
N ASN A 293 -0.66 -1.16 35.01
CA ASN A 293 -0.43 -2.52 35.52
C ASN A 293 0.07 -3.50 34.43
N GLU A 294 0.11 -3.12 33.17
CA GLU A 294 0.52 -3.99 32.08
C GLU A 294 2.02 -3.97 31.81
N ILE A 295 2.51 -4.98 31.10
CA ILE A 295 3.89 -5.08 30.64
C ILE A 295 3.96 -4.62 29.21
N CYS A 296 4.79 -3.61 28.94
CA CYS A 296 5.05 -3.12 27.59
C CYS A 296 6.09 -4.00 26.89
N LEU A 297 5.76 -4.54 25.72
CA LEU A 297 6.68 -5.26 24.86
C LEU A 297 7.11 -4.33 23.71
N ILE A 298 8.42 -4.17 23.53
CA ILE A 298 9.02 -3.35 22.45
C ILE A 298 9.88 -4.25 21.60
N PRO A 299 9.53 -4.56 20.34
CA PRO A 299 10.41 -5.30 19.46
C PRO A 299 11.60 -4.43 19.05
N ALA A 300 12.83 -4.90 19.24
CA ALA A 300 14.02 -4.25 18.74
C ALA A 300 14.30 -4.57 17.26
N ASN A 301 13.54 -5.50 16.68
CA ASN A 301 13.67 -5.91 15.29
C ASN A 301 12.27 -6.17 14.70
N PRO A 302 11.95 -5.62 13.50
CA PRO A 302 10.64 -5.79 12.87
C PRO A 302 10.20 -7.25 12.69
N ILE A 303 11.16 -8.17 12.55
CA ILE A 303 10.88 -9.60 12.39
C ILE A 303 10.17 -10.22 13.61
N LEU A 304 10.30 -9.57 14.78
CA LEU A 304 9.69 -10.04 16.03
C LEU A 304 8.25 -9.53 16.21
N ILE A 305 7.81 -8.56 15.43
CA ILE A 305 6.50 -7.93 15.59
C ILE A 305 5.38 -8.96 15.50
N SER A 306 5.36 -9.78 14.45
CA SER A 306 4.31 -10.79 14.25
C SER A 306 4.24 -11.80 15.39
N PHE A 307 5.40 -12.26 15.87
CA PHE A 307 5.47 -13.16 17.03
C PHE A 307 4.94 -12.50 18.32
N LEU A 308 5.31 -11.25 18.58
CA LEU A 308 4.87 -10.56 19.80
C LEU A 308 3.39 -10.19 19.76
N ILE A 309 2.84 -9.91 18.58
CA ILE A 309 1.41 -9.70 18.38
C ILE A 309 0.63 -10.96 18.73
N GLU A 310 1.05 -12.10 18.21
CA GLU A 310 0.42 -13.38 18.52
C GLU A 310 0.47 -13.64 20.03
N LEU A 311 1.61 -13.39 20.68
CA LEU A 311 1.75 -13.54 22.10
C LEU A 311 0.76 -12.65 22.88
N VAL A 312 0.66 -11.37 22.52
CA VAL A 312 -0.24 -10.41 23.18
C VAL A 312 -1.70 -10.76 22.95
N SER A 313 -2.07 -11.29 21.79
CA SER A 313 -3.45 -11.68 21.49
C SER A 313 -3.95 -12.86 22.35
N HIS A 314 -3.03 -13.69 22.83
CA HIS A 314 -3.35 -14.86 23.65
C HIS A 314 -3.09 -14.70 25.16
N GLN A 315 -2.47 -13.60 25.58
CA GLN A 315 -2.08 -13.35 26.96
C GLN A 315 -2.56 -11.99 27.45
N THR A 316 -3.29 -11.96 28.56
CA THR A 316 -3.70 -10.71 29.20
C THR A 316 -2.56 -10.09 30.02
N GLY A 317 -2.54 -8.79 30.16
CA GLY A 317 -1.55 -8.07 30.95
C GLY A 317 -0.30 -7.66 30.18
N PHE A 318 -0.32 -7.77 28.86
CA PHE A 318 0.72 -7.30 27.95
C PHE A 318 0.13 -6.38 26.89
N PHE A 319 0.92 -5.39 26.46
CA PHE A 319 0.65 -4.60 25.27
C PHE A 319 1.92 -4.43 24.46
N LEU A 320 1.77 -4.31 23.15
CA LEU A 320 2.88 -4.10 22.21
C LEU A 320 2.97 -2.63 21.84
N LYS A 321 4.15 -2.05 21.91
CA LYS A 321 4.44 -0.73 21.38
C LYS A 321 5.37 -0.86 20.17
N ASP A 322 4.97 -0.29 19.04
CA ASP A 322 5.77 -0.31 17.82
C ASP A 322 7.05 0.50 18.02
N TRP A 323 8.18 -0.06 17.62
CA TRP A 323 9.48 0.57 17.72
C TRP A 323 9.61 1.80 16.79
N GLU A 324 8.96 1.82 15.64
CA GLU A 324 8.96 2.93 14.69
C GLU A 324 8.28 4.19 15.25
N ASN A 325 7.30 3.99 16.11
CA ASN A 325 6.57 5.06 16.78
C ASN A 325 7.04 5.32 18.21
N PHE A 326 8.15 4.70 18.62
CA PHE A 326 8.71 4.90 19.94
C PHE A 326 9.58 6.16 19.96
N ASP A 327 9.04 7.25 20.51
CA ASP A 327 9.68 8.57 20.59
C ASP A 327 10.53 8.80 21.86
N GLY A 328 10.73 7.74 22.65
CA GLY A 328 11.47 7.81 23.91
C GLY A 328 10.68 8.43 25.06
N GLN A 329 9.38 8.70 24.90
CA GLN A 329 8.54 9.19 25.97
C GLN A 329 8.35 8.14 27.09
N GLU A 330 8.03 8.62 28.28
CA GLU A 330 7.81 7.77 29.43
C GLU A 330 6.59 6.84 29.19
N VAL A 331 6.84 5.54 29.12
CA VAL A 331 5.79 4.55 28.95
C VAL A 331 5.17 4.26 30.31
N ALA A 332 3.87 4.52 30.45
CA ALA A 332 3.11 4.15 31.64
C ALA A 332 2.88 2.63 31.64
N ALA A 333 3.84 1.88 32.15
CA ALA A 333 3.79 0.43 32.25
C ALA A 333 4.38 -0.04 33.57
N ARG A 334 3.95 -1.21 34.06
CA ARG A 334 4.55 -1.88 35.21
C ARG A 334 6.00 -2.28 34.92
N LYS A 335 6.26 -2.76 33.71
CA LYS A 335 7.55 -3.23 33.24
C LYS A 335 7.66 -3.02 31.73
N ILE A 336 8.86 -2.81 31.24
CA ILE A 336 9.16 -2.70 29.81
C ILE A 336 10.10 -3.85 29.45
N LEU A 337 9.73 -4.64 28.44
CA LEU A 337 10.56 -5.69 27.89
C LEU A 337 10.94 -5.33 26.46
N VAL A 338 12.21 -5.12 26.21
CA VAL A 338 12.77 -4.92 24.88
C VAL A 338 13.18 -6.30 24.35
N ILE A 339 12.61 -6.71 23.23
CA ILE A 339 12.83 -8.03 22.67
C ILE A 339 13.70 -7.90 21.43
N GLY A 340 14.91 -8.46 21.47
CA GLY A 340 15.89 -8.40 20.38
C GLY A 340 16.24 -9.80 19.83
N THR A 341 16.84 -9.82 18.65
CA THR A 341 17.37 -11.05 18.02
C THR A 341 18.82 -11.33 18.42
N GLY A 342 19.52 -10.33 18.96
CA GLY A 342 20.96 -10.35 19.18
C GLY A 342 21.78 -10.06 17.93
N GLY A 343 21.13 -9.70 16.83
CA GLY A 343 21.76 -9.36 15.56
C GLY A 343 22.08 -7.87 15.40
N ALA A 344 22.89 -7.54 14.41
CA ALA A 344 23.26 -6.15 14.10
C ALA A 344 22.08 -5.29 13.59
N ALA A 345 20.95 -5.92 13.24
CA ALA A 345 19.73 -5.25 12.80
C ALA A 345 18.81 -4.84 13.97
N ASP A 346 19.15 -5.20 15.21
CA ASP A 346 18.38 -4.77 16.37
C ASP A 346 18.58 -3.27 16.60
N VAL A 347 17.48 -2.56 16.78
CA VAL A 347 17.50 -1.11 17.12
C VAL A 347 17.92 -0.95 18.57
N SER A 348 18.84 -0.02 18.83
CA SER A 348 19.26 0.32 20.17
C SER A 348 18.32 1.38 20.78
N PHE A 349 17.78 1.10 21.95
CA PHE A 349 16.93 2.01 22.72
C PHE A 349 17.70 2.61 23.89
N THR A 350 18.70 3.41 23.60
CA THR A 350 19.57 4.05 24.62
C THR A 350 18.80 4.87 25.65
N SER A 351 17.64 5.44 25.27
CA SER A 351 16.74 6.14 26.19
C SER A 351 16.13 5.23 27.27
N LEU A 352 16.03 3.92 27.02
CA LEU A 352 15.50 2.95 27.97
C LEU A 352 16.58 2.27 28.81
N GLU A 353 17.86 2.35 28.47
CA GLU A 353 18.94 1.70 29.21
C GLU A 353 19.09 2.21 30.65
N SER A 354 18.69 3.47 30.90
CA SER A 354 18.65 4.06 32.25
C SER A 354 17.33 3.83 32.99
N ASN A 355 16.33 3.23 32.35
CA ASN A 355 15.02 2.99 32.97
C ASN A 355 15.04 1.71 33.82
N ALA A 356 14.88 1.86 35.13
CA ALA A 356 14.88 0.73 36.06
C ALA A 356 13.78 -0.33 35.80
N LYS A 357 12.73 0.00 35.03
CA LYS A 357 11.66 -0.90 34.65
C LYS A 357 11.95 -1.66 33.34
N ALA A 358 12.97 -1.27 32.60
CA ALA A 358 13.30 -1.85 31.31
C ALA A 358 14.22 -3.07 31.46
N LYS A 359 13.92 -4.14 30.73
CA LYS A 359 14.75 -5.35 30.63
C LYS A 359 14.82 -5.79 29.19
N THR A 360 16.01 -6.11 28.70
CA THR A 360 16.20 -6.67 27.36
C THR A 360 16.20 -8.20 27.42
N LEU A 361 15.48 -8.83 26.49
CA LEU A 361 15.44 -10.27 26.27
C LEU A 361 15.91 -10.54 24.83
N ILE A 362 16.87 -11.45 24.67
CA ILE A 362 17.44 -11.80 23.36
C ILE A 362 16.97 -13.20 22.95
N VAL A 363 16.40 -13.34 21.77
CA VAL A 363 15.84 -14.63 21.27
C VAL A 363 16.84 -15.77 21.36
N SER A 364 18.10 -15.52 20.99
CA SER A 364 19.18 -16.53 21.01
C SER A 364 19.42 -17.15 22.39
N ASP A 365 19.11 -16.41 23.46
CA ASP A 365 19.34 -16.88 24.84
C ASP A 365 18.33 -17.96 25.27
N PHE A 366 17.22 -18.07 24.56
CA PHE A 366 16.11 -18.98 24.85
C PHE A 366 16.01 -20.16 23.90
N GLY A 367 16.87 -20.23 22.86
CA GLY A 367 16.97 -21.33 21.92
C GLY A 367 15.79 -21.51 20.97
N SER A 368 14.66 -20.87 21.24
CA SER A 368 13.45 -20.91 20.39
C SER A 368 12.48 -19.78 20.74
N PHE A 369 11.56 -19.48 19.82
CA PHE A 369 10.45 -18.54 20.08
C PHE A 369 9.53 -19.03 21.21
N ALA A 370 9.29 -20.34 21.34
CA ALA A 370 8.52 -20.90 22.44
C ALA A 370 9.20 -20.70 23.81
N GLY A 371 10.53 -20.82 23.86
CA GLY A 371 11.32 -20.52 25.05
C GLY A 371 11.27 -19.02 25.41
N LEU A 372 11.36 -18.15 24.42
CA LEU A 372 11.19 -16.71 24.60
C LEU A 372 9.78 -16.35 25.10
N ALA A 373 8.73 -16.94 24.50
CA ALA A 373 7.35 -16.73 24.95
C ALA A 373 7.16 -17.11 26.42
N ALA A 374 7.68 -18.27 26.83
CA ALA A 374 7.63 -18.70 28.22
C ALA A 374 8.39 -17.74 29.16
N ALA A 375 9.53 -17.20 28.73
CA ALA A 375 10.29 -16.21 29.48
C ALA A 375 9.54 -14.86 29.63
N ILE A 376 8.89 -14.39 28.55
CA ILE A 376 8.07 -13.17 28.60
C ILE A 376 6.90 -13.36 29.57
N VAL A 377 6.19 -14.48 29.48
CA VAL A 377 5.05 -14.79 30.39
C VAL A 377 5.52 -14.93 31.84
N ALA A 378 6.73 -15.45 32.09
CA ALA A 378 7.28 -15.56 33.43
C ALA A 378 7.65 -14.18 34.07
N GLU A 379 7.74 -13.12 33.26
CA GLU A 379 7.96 -11.74 33.73
C GLU A 379 6.63 -11.06 34.18
N ALA A 380 5.48 -11.62 33.81
CA ALA A 380 4.14 -11.17 34.22
C ALA A 380 3.83 -11.53 35.66
#